data_4f927ff9faefa078ae352850efc37cc4
#
_entry.id   4f927ff9faefa078ae352850efc37cc4
#
_cell.length_a   1.000
_cell.length_b   1.000
_cell.length_c   1.000
_cell.angle_alpha   90.00
_cell.angle_beta   90.00
_cell.angle_gamma   90.00
#
_symmetry.space_group_name_H-M   'P 1'
#
loop_
_entity.id
_entity.type
_entity.pdbx_description
1 polymer ?
#
loop_
_entity_poly.entity_id
_entity_poly.type
_entity_poly.pdbx_seq_one_letter_code
_entity_poly.pdbx_strand_id
1 'polypeptide(L)'
;MFDINECNSEMKSTINAFSNDLKNIRTGRVSPDILKSIVIDSYGSKMPLTQLSNINNLDNMTLSISIWDASLTKIIEKNILESNLGATPQTDGNNILLKFPELTAERRKDLVKIINETSEKFKVSIRNIRRKYIDLVKDAEKDKSISIDESKKNQEEVQKSTDNSILEIDNLA
;
A
#
# COMPACT_ATOMS: atom_id res chain seq x y z
N MET A 1 25.69 13.45 12.88
CA MET A 1 25.50 14.88 12.59
C MET A 1 24.03 15.04 12.21
N PHE A 2 23.33 16.06 12.71
CA PHE A 2 21.93 16.31 12.32
C PHE A 2 21.85 16.73 10.84
N ASP A 3 20.97 16.08 10.08
CA ASP A 3 20.66 16.46 8.69
C ASP A 3 19.13 16.44 8.52
N ILE A 4 18.56 17.61 8.24
CA ILE A 4 17.12 17.77 8.00
C ILE A 4 16.67 17.00 6.73
N ASN A 5 17.55 16.85 5.74
CA ASN A 5 17.23 16.12 4.51
C ASN A 5 17.04 14.63 4.78
N GLU A 6 17.83 14.06 5.69
CA GLU A 6 17.70 12.67 6.13
C GLU A 6 16.37 12.47 6.87
N CYS A 7 16.03 13.39 7.78
CA CYS A 7 14.74 13.41 8.48
C CYS A 7 13.57 13.42 7.49
N ASN A 8 13.60 14.33 6.53
CA ASN A 8 12.56 14.46 5.49
C ASN A 8 12.48 13.20 4.62
N SER A 9 13.60 12.58 4.30
CA SER A 9 13.66 11.33 3.53
C SER A 9 13.03 10.16 4.29
N GLU A 10 13.32 10.00 5.60
CA GLU A 10 12.71 8.97 6.45
C GLU A 10 11.19 9.18 6.58
N MET A 11 10.73 10.42 6.78
CA MET A 11 9.31 10.75 6.82
C MET A 11 8.61 10.46 5.50
N LYS A 12 9.21 10.86 4.37
CA LYS A 12 8.68 10.59 3.04
C LYS A 12 8.61 9.09 2.71
N SER A 13 9.62 8.33 3.13
CA SER A 13 9.61 6.86 3.00
C SER A 13 8.43 6.24 3.76
N THR A 14 8.15 6.75 4.97
CA THR A 14 7.02 6.31 5.80
C THR A 14 5.68 6.63 5.15
N ILE A 15 5.52 7.81 4.54
CA ILE A 15 4.32 8.21 3.80
C ILE A 15 4.13 7.32 2.56
N ASN A 16 5.20 7.04 1.82
CA ASN A 16 5.14 6.14 0.67
C ASN A 16 4.74 4.72 1.06
N ALA A 17 5.23 4.21 2.19
CA ALA A 17 4.81 2.92 2.73
C ALA A 17 3.32 2.91 3.06
N PHE A 18 2.80 3.96 3.71
CA PHE A 18 1.37 4.13 3.97
C PHE A 18 0.54 4.16 2.68
N SER A 19 0.96 4.93 1.68
CA SER A 19 0.30 4.98 0.37
C SER A 19 0.24 3.61 -0.31
N ASN A 20 1.30 2.80 -0.18
CA ASN A 20 1.31 1.43 -0.71
C ASN A 20 0.38 0.50 0.09
N ASP A 21 0.33 0.62 1.41
CA ASP A 21 -0.60 -0.15 2.25
C ASP A 21 -2.05 0.19 1.91
N LEU A 22 -2.36 1.47 1.67
CA LEU A 22 -3.70 1.89 1.24
C LEU A 22 -4.11 1.27 -0.11
N LYS A 23 -3.18 1.13 -1.06
CA LYS A 23 -3.47 0.47 -2.35
C LYS A 23 -3.86 -0.99 -2.18
N ASN A 24 -3.36 -1.66 -1.13
CA ASN A 24 -3.72 -3.03 -0.81
C ASN A 24 -5.10 -3.15 -0.14
N ILE A 25 -5.63 -2.05 0.40
CA ILE A 25 -6.97 -2.00 1.00
C ILE A 25 -8.00 -1.86 -0.14
N ARG A 26 -8.88 -2.85 -0.28
CA ARG A 26 -9.90 -2.88 -1.34
C ARG A 26 -10.99 -1.84 -1.08
N THR A 27 -10.96 -0.75 -1.83
CA THR A 27 -11.92 0.37 -1.71
C THR A 27 -13.09 0.30 -2.72
N GLY A 28 -13.40 -0.89 -3.27
CA GLY A 28 -14.53 -1.08 -4.18
C GLY A 28 -14.21 -0.90 -5.68
N ARG A 29 -12.98 -0.52 -6.04
CA ARG A 29 -12.46 -0.64 -7.41
C ARG A 29 -11.49 -1.80 -7.47
N VAL A 30 -11.72 -2.71 -8.40
CA VAL A 30 -10.84 -3.85 -8.59
C VAL A 30 -9.72 -3.46 -9.53
N SER A 31 -8.47 -3.62 -9.09
CA SER A 31 -7.29 -3.41 -9.92
C SER A 31 -6.74 -4.75 -10.43
N PRO A 32 -6.24 -4.83 -11.67
CA PRO A 32 -5.50 -5.99 -12.17
C PRO A 32 -4.30 -6.40 -11.31
N ASP A 33 -3.78 -5.47 -10.51
CA ASP A 33 -2.65 -5.70 -9.60
C ASP A 33 -2.92 -6.78 -8.55
N ILE A 34 -4.19 -7.02 -8.21
CA ILE A 34 -4.60 -8.08 -7.28
C ILE A 34 -4.20 -9.47 -7.81
N LEU A 35 -4.17 -9.62 -9.11
CA LEU A 35 -3.85 -10.89 -9.76
C LEU A 35 -2.35 -11.11 -9.98
N LYS A 36 -1.51 -10.10 -9.74
CA LYS A 36 -0.04 -10.21 -9.87
C LYS A 36 0.58 -11.17 -8.85
N SER A 37 -0.07 -11.35 -7.71
CA SER A 37 0.37 -12.29 -6.66
C SER A 37 0.03 -13.74 -6.95
N ILE A 38 -0.82 -14.00 -7.96
CA ILE A 38 -1.23 -15.35 -8.32
C ILE A 38 -0.17 -15.99 -9.22
N VAL A 39 0.38 -17.08 -8.72
CA VAL A 39 1.36 -17.89 -9.43
C VAL A 39 0.70 -19.21 -9.84
N ILE A 40 0.77 -19.53 -11.12
CA ILE A 40 0.19 -20.74 -11.71
C ILE A 40 1.30 -21.72 -12.01
N ASP A 41 1.08 -22.99 -11.69
CA ASP A 41 1.96 -24.07 -12.13
C ASP A 41 1.58 -24.45 -13.57
N SER A 42 2.39 -24.01 -14.50
CA SER A 42 2.22 -24.26 -15.93
C SER A 42 3.36 -25.11 -16.42
N TYR A 43 3.07 -26.32 -16.86
CA TYR A 43 4.07 -27.27 -17.43
C TYR A 43 5.30 -27.50 -16.53
N GLY A 44 5.11 -27.57 -15.20
CA GLY A 44 6.19 -27.78 -14.24
C GLY A 44 7.01 -26.53 -13.90
N SER A 45 6.58 -25.36 -14.37
CA SER A 45 7.20 -24.07 -14.04
C SER A 45 6.17 -23.15 -13.38
N LYS A 46 6.58 -22.48 -12.30
CA LYS A 46 5.74 -21.48 -11.64
C LYS A 46 5.82 -20.15 -12.38
N MET A 47 4.70 -19.74 -12.97
CA MET A 47 4.61 -18.49 -13.74
C MET A 47 3.52 -17.59 -13.17
N PRO A 48 3.75 -16.27 -13.09
CA PRO A 48 2.70 -15.33 -12.68
C PRO A 48 1.58 -15.29 -13.71
N LEU A 49 0.33 -15.17 -13.25
CA LEU A 49 -0.86 -15.15 -14.11
C LEU A 49 -0.78 -14.07 -15.21
N THR A 50 -0.11 -12.96 -14.94
CA THR A 50 0.10 -11.86 -15.90
C THR A 50 0.95 -12.24 -17.12
N GLN A 51 1.71 -13.33 -17.04
CA GLN A 51 2.50 -13.86 -18.15
C GLN A 51 1.76 -14.93 -18.95
N LEU A 52 0.60 -15.39 -18.50
CA LEU A 52 -0.21 -16.43 -19.13
C LEU A 52 -1.52 -15.88 -19.68
N SER A 53 -1.84 -14.63 -19.39
CA SER A 53 -3.11 -14.01 -19.75
C SER A 53 -2.99 -12.49 -19.89
N ASN A 54 -3.96 -11.91 -20.62
CA ASN A 54 -4.19 -10.48 -20.65
C ASN A 54 -5.33 -10.14 -19.70
N ILE A 55 -5.08 -9.20 -18.76
CA ILE A 55 -6.03 -8.82 -17.71
C ILE A 55 -6.52 -7.42 -17.96
N ASN A 56 -7.83 -7.26 -18.15
CA ASN A 56 -8.48 -5.98 -18.41
C ASN A 56 -9.61 -5.74 -17.41
N ASN A 57 -9.85 -4.47 -17.06
CA ASN A 57 -11.04 -4.06 -16.32
C ASN A 57 -12.22 -3.95 -17.29
N LEU A 58 -13.27 -4.72 -17.06
CA LEU A 58 -14.54 -4.58 -17.78
C LEU A 58 -15.36 -3.45 -17.15
N ASP A 59 -15.42 -3.43 -15.84
CA ASP A 59 -16.05 -2.40 -15.02
C ASP A 59 -15.34 -2.27 -13.65
N ASN A 60 -15.90 -1.45 -12.75
CA ASN A 60 -15.30 -1.21 -11.44
C ASN A 60 -15.20 -2.49 -10.56
N MET A 61 -16.00 -3.52 -10.85
CA MET A 61 -16.17 -4.72 -10.03
C MET A 61 -15.84 -6.01 -10.78
N THR A 62 -15.53 -5.92 -12.07
CA THR A 62 -15.32 -7.09 -12.94
C THR A 62 -13.99 -7.00 -13.67
N LEU A 63 -13.15 -8.03 -13.51
CA LEU A 63 -11.96 -8.22 -14.32
C LEU A 63 -12.22 -9.28 -15.40
N SER A 64 -11.73 -9.02 -16.59
CA SER A 64 -11.68 -9.99 -17.68
C SER A 64 -10.24 -10.49 -17.82
N ILE A 65 -10.07 -11.80 -17.74
CA ILE A 65 -8.80 -12.50 -17.88
C ILE A 65 -8.87 -13.30 -19.16
N SER A 66 -8.18 -12.86 -20.22
CA SER A 66 -8.10 -13.58 -21.49
C SER A 66 -6.85 -14.46 -21.48
N ILE A 67 -7.05 -15.76 -21.43
CA ILE A 67 -5.99 -16.76 -21.30
C ILE A 67 -5.51 -17.14 -22.72
N TRP A 68 -4.20 -17.18 -22.91
CA TRP A 68 -3.62 -17.50 -24.21
C TRP A 68 -3.72 -18.99 -24.55
N ASP A 69 -3.68 -19.86 -23.53
CA ASP A 69 -3.77 -21.30 -23.70
C ASP A 69 -5.01 -21.87 -22.99
N ALA A 70 -5.99 -22.31 -23.75
CA ALA A 70 -7.25 -22.86 -23.25
C ALA A 70 -7.07 -24.05 -22.29
N SER A 71 -5.97 -24.81 -22.40
CA SER A 71 -5.69 -25.94 -21.53
C SER A 71 -5.44 -25.51 -20.06
N LEU A 72 -4.98 -24.28 -19.84
CA LEU A 72 -4.68 -23.73 -18.52
C LEU A 72 -5.90 -23.11 -17.82
N THR A 73 -7.01 -22.93 -18.53
CA THR A 73 -8.20 -22.23 -18.01
C THR A 73 -8.70 -22.84 -16.70
N LYS A 74 -8.84 -24.16 -16.63
CA LYS A 74 -9.31 -24.88 -15.43
C LYS A 74 -8.32 -24.77 -14.27
N ILE A 75 -7.03 -24.78 -14.56
CA ILE A 75 -5.98 -24.65 -13.53
C ILE A 75 -6.00 -23.24 -12.97
N ILE A 76 -6.13 -22.24 -13.81
CA ILE A 76 -6.21 -20.83 -13.43
C ILE A 76 -7.46 -20.56 -12.60
N GLU A 77 -8.62 -21.06 -13.02
CA GLU A 77 -9.88 -20.95 -12.29
C GLU A 77 -9.77 -21.54 -10.88
N LYS A 78 -9.20 -22.75 -10.76
CA LYS A 78 -8.97 -23.41 -9.48
C LYS A 78 -8.04 -22.58 -8.57
N ASN A 79 -6.93 -22.09 -9.09
CA ASN A 79 -5.99 -21.26 -8.33
C ASN A 79 -6.61 -19.92 -7.87
N ILE A 80 -7.48 -19.32 -8.70
CA ILE A 80 -8.23 -18.13 -8.33
C ILE A 80 -9.20 -18.41 -7.18
N LEU A 81 -9.92 -19.54 -7.21
CA LEU A 81 -10.80 -19.97 -6.11
C LEU A 81 -10.03 -20.23 -4.82
N GLU A 82 -8.88 -20.89 -4.90
CA GLU A 82 -8.02 -21.20 -3.74
C GLU A 82 -7.35 -19.94 -3.15
N SER A 83 -7.15 -18.90 -3.95
CA SER A 83 -6.51 -17.65 -3.50
C SER A 83 -7.38 -16.77 -2.59
N ASN A 84 -8.61 -17.17 -2.31
CA ASN A 84 -9.55 -16.47 -1.39
C ASN A 84 -9.75 -14.98 -1.73
N LEU A 85 -9.70 -14.64 -3.01
CA LEU A 85 -9.88 -13.25 -3.48
C LEU A 85 -11.30 -12.71 -3.21
N GLY A 86 -12.23 -13.57 -2.77
CA GLY A 86 -13.63 -13.19 -2.53
C GLY A 86 -14.38 -12.83 -3.81
N ALA A 87 -13.90 -13.30 -4.95
CA ALA A 87 -14.50 -13.09 -6.26
C ALA A 87 -15.02 -14.40 -6.83
N THR A 88 -16.07 -14.33 -7.64
CA THR A 88 -16.65 -15.49 -8.32
C THR A 88 -16.14 -15.53 -9.76
N PRO A 89 -15.35 -16.54 -10.15
CA PRO A 89 -14.94 -16.72 -11.54
C PRO A 89 -16.11 -17.26 -12.36
N GLN A 90 -16.30 -16.70 -13.54
CA GLN A 90 -17.20 -17.22 -14.57
C GLN A 90 -16.37 -17.47 -15.83
N THR A 91 -16.23 -18.72 -16.21
CA THR A 91 -15.43 -19.14 -17.38
C THR A 91 -16.29 -19.15 -18.63
N ASP A 92 -15.86 -18.45 -19.67
CA ASP A 92 -16.44 -18.44 -21.00
C ASP A 92 -15.33 -18.69 -22.03
N GLY A 93 -15.19 -19.94 -22.45
CA GLY A 93 -14.12 -20.36 -23.35
C GLY A 93 -12.73 -20.12 -22.78
N ASN A 94 -11.96 -19.23 -23.42
CA ASN A 94 -10.60 -18.83 -22.99
C ASN A 94 -10.62 -17.60 -22.07
N ASN A 95 -11.80 -17.06 -21.77
CA ASN A 95 -11.94 -15.88 -20.90
C ASN A 95 -12.49 -16.29 -19.54
N ILE A 96 -11.91 -15.76 -18.49
CA ILE A 96 -12.45 -15.84 -17.13
C ILE A 96 -12.91 -14.44 -16.72
N LEU A 97 -14.21 -14.30 -16.46
CA LEU A 97 -14.79 -13.10 -15.88
C LEU A 97 -14.75 -13.24 -14.37
N LEU A 98 -13.98 -12.40 -13.71
CA LEU A 98 -13.84 -12.40 -12.26
C LEU A 98 -14.71 -11.29 -11.68
N LYS A 99 -15.88 -11.66 -11.16
CA LYS A 99 -16.84 -10.73 -10.59
C LYS A 99 -16.65 -10.64 -9.09
N PHE A 100 -16.43 -9.41 -8.62
CA PHE A 100 -16.33 -9.08 -7.18
C PHE A 100 -17.68 -8.61 -6.67
N PRO A 101 -18.11 -9.06 -5.47
CA PRO A 101 -19.34 -8.56 -4.87
C PRO A 101 -19.20 -7.09 -4.48
N GLU A 102 -20.32 -6.35 -4.53
CA GLU A 102 -20.36 -4.99 -4.05
C GLU A 102 -20.01 -4.91 -2.55
N LEU A 103 -19.36 -3.82 -2.18
CA LEU A 103 -19.09 -3.56 -0.78
C LEU A 103 -20.41 -3.23 -0.05
N THR A 104 -20.80 -4.08 0.87
CA THR A 104 -21.92 -3.80 1.77
C THR A 104 -21.60 -2.58 2.63
N ALA A 105 -22.64 -1.91 3.14
CA ALA A 105 -22.48 -0.76 4.05
C ALA A 105 -21.68 -1.13 5.32
N GLU A 106 -21.83 -2.36 5.79
CA GLU A 106 -21.07 -2.90 6.92
C GLU A 106 -19.58 -3.04 6.58
N ARG A 107 -19.25 -3.63 5.42
CA ARG A 107 -17.88 -3.77 4.96
C ARG A 107 -17.18 -2.43 4.74
N ARG A 108 -17.92 -1.42 4.26
CA ARG A 108 -17.37 -0.06 4.14
C ARG A 108 -16.97 0.52 5.49
N LYS A 109 -17.80 0.32 6.54
CA LYS A 109 -17.48 0.75 7.91
C LYS A 109 -16.24 0.06 8.46
N ASP A 110 -16.09 -1.25 8.21
CA ASP A 110 -14.91 -2.00 8.61
C ASP A 110 -13.65 -1.48 7.91
N LEU A 111 -13.74 -1.17 6.61
CA LEU A 111 -12.63 -0.59 5.86
C LEU A 111 -12.20 0.77 6.41
N VAL A 112 -13.16 1.65 6.73
CA VAL A 112 -12.87 2.94 7.37
C VAL A 112 -12.15 2.74 8.70
N LYS A 113 -12.57 1.77 9.51
CA LYS A 113 -11.89 1.43 10.76
C LYS A 113 -10.45 0.98 10.54
N ILE A 114 -10.24 0.07 9.59
CA ILE A 114 -8.89 -0.43 9.23
C ILE A 114 -7.99 0.71 8.74
N ILE A 115 -8.51 1.61 7.90
CA ILE A 115 -7.77 2.77 7.40
C ILE A 115 -7.36 3.69 8.56
N ASN A 116 -8.28 3.99 9.47
CA ASN A 116 -8.00 4.83 10.64
C ASN A 116 -6.95 4.19 11.56
N GLU A 117 -7.05 2.89 11.84
CA GLU A 117 -6.06 2.18 12.66
C GLU A 117 -4.68 2.16 11.99
N THR A 118 -4.64 1.96 10.67
CA THR A 118 -3.39 1.99 9.90
C THR A 118 -2.80 3.39 9.88
N SER A 119 -3.60 4.42 9.62
CA SER A 119 -3.18 5.83 9.65
C SER A 119 -2.54 6.19 11.00
N GLU A 120 -3.16 5.80 12.12
CA GLU A 120 -2.59 6.07 13.44
C GLU A 120 -1.24 5.36 13.68
N LYS A 121 -1.07 4.12 13.18
CA LYS A 121 0.24 3.43 13.24
C LYS A 121 1.33 4.22 12.53
N PHE A 122 1.05 4.73 11.33
CA PHE A 122 2.02 5.52 10.57
C PHE A 122 2.28 6.89 11.19
N LYS A 123 1.28 7.55 11.78
CA LYS A 123 1.47 8.78 12.56
C LYS A 123 2.36 8.56 13.78
N VAL A 124 2.22 7.42 14.46
CA VAL A 124 3.13 7.04 15.56
C VAL A 124 4.56 6.88 15.04
N SER A 125 4.75 6.27 13.87
CA SER A 125 6.08 6.16 13.24
C SER A 125 6.69 7.53 12.93
N ILE A 126 5.91 8.47 12.38
CA ILE A 126 6.36 9.86 12.15
C ILE A 126 6.74 10.54 13.46
N ARG A 127 5.94 10.37 14.54
CA ARG A 127 6.27 10.93 15.87
C ARG A 127 7.55 10.33 16.44
N ASN A 128 7.84 9.06 16.18
CA ASN A 128 9.10 8.44 16.61
C ASN A 128 10.30 8.97 15.82
N ILE A 129 10.17 9.18 14.51
CA ILE A 129 11.19 9.83 13.67
C ILE A 129 11.47 11.23 14.22
N ARG A 130 10.42 12.03 14.45
CA ARG A 130 10.57 13.36 15.06
C ARG A 130 11.36 13.31 16.37
N ARG A 131 11.00 12.38 17.28
CA ARG A 131 11.69 12.24 18.57
C ARG A 131 13.16 11.95 18.38
N LYS A 132 13.49 10.98 17.51
CA LYS A 132 14.87 10.63 17.16
C LYS A 132 15.68 11.85 16.73
N TYR A 133 15.14 12.66 15.80
CA TYR A 133 15.87 13.83 15.27
C TYR A 133 15.93 15.00 16.25
N ILE A 134 14.90 15.22 17.06
CA ILE A 134 14.96 16.22 18.16
C ILE A 134 16.02 15.84 19.19
N ASP A 135 16.15 14.56 19.53
CA ASP A 135 17.17 14.10 20.47
C ASP A 135 18.58 14.30 19.88
N LEU A 136 18.79 14.00 18.59
CA LEU A 136 20.05 14.28 17.88
C LEU A 136 20.42 15.79 17.90
N VAL A 137 19.45 16.68 17.68
CA VAL A 137 19.67 18.13 17.75
C VAL A 137 20.05 18.57 19.16
N LYS A 138 19.38 18.04 20.19
CA LYS A 138 19.69 18.36 21.59
C LYS A 138 21.06 17.84 22.02
N ASP A 139 21.45 16.67 21.55
CA ASP A 139 22.77 16.12 21.84
C ASP A 139 23.88 16.95 21.18
N ALA A 140 23.67 17.38 19.92
CA ALA A 140 24.60 18.30 19.24
C ALA A 140 24.72 19.67 19.94
N GLU A 141 23.66 20.17 20.57
CA GLU A 141 23.68 21.38 21.41
C GLU A 141 24.49 21.15 22.68
N LYS A 142 24.28 20.01 23.37
CA LYS A 142 25.03 19.66 24.60
C LYS A 142 26.53 19.52 24.33
N ASP A 143 26.88 18.92 23.19
CA ASP A 143 28.27 18.75 22.74
C ASP A 143 28.87 20.07 22.21
N LYS A 144 28.10 21.18 22.23
CA LYS A 144 28.48 22.48 21.69
C LYS A 144 28.87 22.44 20.20
N SER A 145 28.40 21.48 19.47
CA SER A 145 28.60 21.36 18.00
C SER A 145 27.73 22.34 17.24
N ILE A 146 26.62 22.78 17.82
CA ILE A 146 25.72 23.79 17.29
C ILE A 146 25.36 24.83 18.37
N SER A 147 25.00 26.03 17.95
CA SER A 147 24.54 27.08 18.84
C SER A 147 23.10 26.84 19.35
N ILE A 148 22.71 27.48 20.45
CA ILE A 148 21.34 27.40 20.99
C ILE A 148 20.32 27.89 19.97
N ASP A 149 20.65 28.93 19.20
CA ASP A 149 19.74 29.49 18.20
C ASP A 149 19.58 28.51 16.96
N GLU A 150 20.67 27.88 16.56
CA GLU A 150 20.63 26.82 15.54
C GLU A 150 19.84 25.60 16.02
N SER A 151 20.00 25.21 17.29
CA SER A 151 19.23 24.12 17.89
C SER A 151 17.73 24.41 17.83
N LYS A 152 17.29 25.61 18.21
CA LYS A 152 15.90 26.03 18.14
C LYS A 152 15.37 26.00 16.72
N LYS A 153 16.12 26.58 15.77
CA LYS A 153 15.75 26.58 14.35
C LYS A 153 15.58 25.17 13.81
N ASN A 154 16.53 24.28 14.09
CA ASN A 154 16.48 22.90 13.65
C ASN A 154 15.29 22.14 14.26
N GLN A 155 14.97 22.37 15.54
CA GLN A 155 13.79 21.78 16.18
C GLN A 155 12.48 22.27 15.53
N GLU A 156 12.39 23.55 15.18
CA GLU A 156 11.23 24.12 14.48
C GLU A 156 11.09 23.52 13.07
N GLU A 157 12.18 23.32 12.33
CA GLU A 157 12.17 22.67 11.02
C GLU A 157 11.71 21.22 11.11
N VAL A 158 12.21 20.45 12.09
CA VAL A 158 11.75 19.07 12.34
C VAL A 158 10.27 19.03 12.70
N GLN A 159 9.80 19.97 13.53
CA GLN A 159 8.38 20.07 13.89
C GLN A 159 7.52 20.37 12.67
N LYS A 160 7.89 21.37 11.86
CA LYS A 160 7.18 21.73 10.63
C LYS A 160 7.11 20.56 9.63
N SER A 161 8.21 19.83 9.47
CA SER A 161 8.25 18.64 8.61
C SER A 161 7.33 17.53 9.14
N THR A 162 7.27 17.36 10.46
CA THR A 162 6.38 16.41 11.13
C THR A 162 4.91 16.76 10.89
N ASP A 163 4.54 18.03 11.08
CA ASP A 163 3.16 18.50 10.93
C ASP A 163 2.68 18.34 9.48
N ASN A 164 3.53 18.67 8.50
CA ASN A 164 3.26 18.45 7.09
C ASN A 164 3.07 16.95 6.77
N SER A 165 3.92 16.09 7.32
CA SER A 165 3.85 14.64 7.10
C SER A 165 2.59 14.03 7.70
N ILE A 166 2.16 14.49 8.88
CA ILE A 166 0.90 14.05 9.50
C ILE A 166 -0.29 14.51 8.67
N LEU A 167 -0.28 15.76 8.20
CA LEU A 167 -1.34 16.30 7.33
C LEU A 167 -1.44 15.50 6.02
N GLU A 168 -0.30 15.11 5.44
CA GLU A 168 -0.29 14.29 4.22
C GLU A 168 -0.86 12.89 4.46
N ILE A 169 -0.57 12.26 5.60
CA ILE A 169 -1.20 10.98 6.00
C ILE A 169 -2.71 11.15 6.17
N ASP A 170 -3.17 12.24 6.80
CA ASP A 170 -4.61 12.51 6.98
C ASP A 170 -5.33 12.76 5.66
N ASN A 171 -4.68 13.39 4.70
CA ASN A 171 -5.22 13.62 3.37
C ASN A 171 -5.29 12.35 2.51
N LEU A 172 -4.44 11.37 2.78
CA LEU A 172 -4.43 10.08 2.08
C LEU A 172 -5.44 9.08 2.66
N ALA A 173 -5.80 9.22 3.93
CA ALA A 173 -6.72 8.33 4.64
C ALA A 173 -8.19 8.65 4.37
#